data_a2f7599a4b76c387bdd90ea362615513
#
_entry.id   a2f7599a4b76c387bdd90ea362615513
#
_cell.length_a   1.000
_cell.length_b   1.000
_cell.length_c   1.000
_cell.angle_alpha   90.00
_cell.angle_beta   90.00
_cell.angle_gamma   90.00
#
_symmetry.space_group_name_H-M   'P 1'
#
loop_
_entity.id
_entity.type
_entity.pdbx_description
1 polymer ?
#
loop_
_entity_poly.entity_id
_entity_poly.type
_entity_poly.pdbx_seq_one_letter_code
_entity_poly.pdbx_strand_id
1 'polypeptide(L)'
;MNEYIVSAEQEGMRLDVFLTEQMEGSRSYIQSLIKGGHVTVGGKVGKANLRLTPDTIIRVEIPEPESIEVKPEDIPLDYLYEDHDIVIVNKPRGMVVHPVVGNYSGTLVNALLFHCKDLSGINGEIRPGIVHRLDKDTSGVMMVAKNDAAHIGLAEQVKTHSARRTYWALVQGNIVEEKGTIKAPIGRHPKDRMKMAVVFENSKDAVTHFKVLERYGHQTLVECNLETGRTHQIRVHFAHIGHPVVNDPFYGYRRMDFPIEGQALHSKSLDVKHPITGEEMHFEAPVPADFEACLEFAKTYREDKRK
;
A
#
# COMPACT_ATOMS: atom_id res chain seq x y z
N MET A 1 12.16 19.91 24.83
CA MET A 1 11.48 19.42 26.04
C MET A 1 10.36 20.39 26.35
N ASN A 2 9.11 19.94 26.36
CA ASN A 2 7.93 20.76 26.66
C ASN A 2 7.44 20.45 28.07
N GLU A 3 7.02 21.49 28.81
CA GLU A 3 6.51 21.34 30.16
C GLU A 3 5.09 21.91 30.24
N TYR A 4 4.20 21.19 30.88
CA TYR A 4 2.79 21.55 31.08
C TYR A 4 2.42 21.40 32.54
N ILE A 5 1.58 22.30 33.05
CA ILE A 5 1.06 22.27 34.42
C ILE A 5 -0.44 22.04 34.34
N VAL A 6 -0.94 21.05 35.06
CA VAL A 6 -2.35 20.70 35.11
C VAL A 6 -3.15 21.73 35.90
N SER A 7 -4.14 22.35 35.29
CA SER A 7 -5.04 23.29 35.96
C SER A 7 -6.11 22.58 36.79
N ALA A 8 -6.78 23.31 37.70
CA ALA A 8 -7.88 22.78 38.48
C ALA A 8 -9.04 22.27 37.62
N GLU A 9 -9.30 22.90 36.47
CA GLU A 9 -10.36 22.47 35.51
C GLU A 9 -10.04 21.16 34.79
N GLN A 10 -8.76 20.76 34.79
CA GLN A 10 -8.28 19.54 34.14
C GLN A 10 -8.09 18.38 35.10
N GLU A 11 -8.56 18.55 36.37
CA GLU A 11 -8.52 17.48 37.38
C GLU A 11 -9.28 16.23 36.91
N GLY A 12 -8.67 15.05 37.08
CA GLY A 12 -9.24 13.77 36.67
C GLY A 12 -9.19 13.48 35.18
N MET A 13 -8.69 14.42 34.33
CA MET A 13 -8.47 14.17 32.93
C MET A 13 -7.41 13.08 32.71
N ARG A 14 -7.56 12.28 31.66
CA ARG A 14 -6.55 11.29 31.30
C ARG A 14 -5.35 11.95 30.65
N LEU A 15 -4.15 11.45 30.94
CA LEU A 15 -2.90 11.97 30.40
C LEU A 15 -2.90 12.00 28.83
N ASP A 16 -3.41 10.94 28.17
CA ASP A 16 -3.45 10.89 26.70
C ASP A 16 -4.43 11.91 26.11
N VAL A 17 -5.52 12.23 26.79
CA VAL A 17 -6.51 13.24 26.37
C VAL A 17 -5.91 14.64 26.59
N PHE A 18 -5.41 14.90 27.79
CA PHE A 18 -4.77 16.17 28.13
C PHE A 18 -3.69 16.56 27.12
N LEU A 19 -2.75 15.67 26.82
CA LEU A 19 -1.67 15.96 25.87
C LEU A 19 -2.18 16.13 24.44
N THR A 20 -3.26 15.46 24.04
CA THR A 20 -3.87 15.65 22.72
C THR A 20 -4.47 17.06 22.57
N GLU A 21 -4.91 17.69 23.66
CA GLU A 21 -5.42 19.05 23.65
C GLU A 21 -4.32 20.12 23.74
N GLN A 22 -3.17 19.79 24.36
CA GLN A 22 -2.09 20.73 24.62
C GLN A 22 -0.99 20.72 23.54
N MET A 23 -0.89 19.66 22.74
CA MET A 23 0.18 19.47 21.76
C MET A 23 -0.36 19.30 20.35
N GLU A 24 0.38 19.82 19.39
CA GLU A 24 0.17 19.45 17.99
C GLU A 24 0.54 17.97 17.77
N GLY A 25 -0.34 17.22 17.14
CA GLY A 25 -0.12 15.83 16.81
C GLY A 25 -1.38 14.96 16.91
N SER A 26 -1.33 13.80 16.26
CA SER A 26 -2.42 12.86 16.37
C SER A 26 -2.41 12.16 17.74
N ARG A 27 -3.59 11.76 18.23
CA ARG A 27 -3.71 10.96 19.48
C ARG A 27 -2.82 9.71 19.46
N SER A 28 -2.63 9.10 18.29
CA SER A 28 -1.75 7.94 18.09
C SER A 28 -0.28 8.30 18.36
N TYR A 29 0.17 9.47 17.92
CA TYR A 29 1.51 9.99 18.18
C TYR A 29 1.72 10.25 19.68
N ILE A 30 0.77 10.91 20.35
CA ILE A 30 0.83 11.16 21.80
C ILE A 30 0.93 9.83 22.58
N GLN A 31 0.13 8.83 22.21
CA GLN A 31 0.21 7.51 22.84
C GLN A 31 1.56 6.82 22.59
N SER A 32 2.20 7.02 21.45
CA SER A 32 3.54 6.48 21.17
C SER A 32 4.60 7.13 22.06
N LEU A 33 4.54 8.44 22.25
CA LEU A 33 5.44 9.16 23.17
C LEU A 33 5.29 8.66 24.62
N ILE A 34 4.06 8.46 25.10
CA ILE A 34 3.81 7.95 26.44
C ILE A 34 4.34 6.51 26.57
N LYS A 35 4.06 5.65 25.58
CA LYS A 35 4.51 4.25 25.60
C LYS A 35 6.04 4.13 25.48
N GLY A 36 6.69 5.04 24.72
CA GLY A 36 8.15 5.12 24.58
C GLY A 36 8.86 5.66 25.80
N GLY A 37 8.13 6.10 26.86
CA GLY A 37 8.73 6.65 28.08
C GLY A 37 9.14 8.13 27.96
N HIS A 38 8.78 8.81 26.88
CA HIS A 38 9.11 10.22 26.62
C HIS A 38 8.19 11.21 27.36
N VAL A 39 7.27 10.71 28.18
CA VAL A 39 6.36 11.53 28.99
C VAL A 39 6.53 11.18 30.46
N THR A 40 6.84 12.19 31.28
CA THR A 40 6.91 12.05 32.72
C THR A 40 5.83 12.91 33.39
N VAL A 41 5.26 12.41 34.47
CA VAL A 41 4.24 13.07 35.29
C VAL A 41 4.74 13.07 36.73
N GLY A 42 5.00 14.26 37.29
CA GLY A 42 5.61 14.41 38.62
C GLY A 42 6.95 13.67 38.73
N GLY A 43 7.74 13.65 37.63
CA GLY A 43 9.07 13.02 37.58
C GLY A 43 9.06 11.50 37.36
N LYS A 44 7.88 10.85 37.19
CA LYS A 44 7.75 9.42 36.89
C LYS A 44 7.18 9.20 35.50
N VAL A 45 7.56 8.09 34.84
CA VAL A 45 7.05 7.74 33.50
C VAL A 45 5.52 7.61 33.54
N GLY A 46 4.84 8.38 32.68
CA GLY A 46 3.38 8.42 32.57
C GLY A 46 2.79 7.18 31.93
N LYS A 47 1.53 6.89 32.28
CA LYS A 47 0.69 5.90 31.58
C LYS A 47 -0.47 6.62 30.89
N ALA A 48 -0.86 6.23 29.69
CA ALA A 48 -1.88 6.90 28.88
C ALA A 48 -3.22 7.13 29.62
N ASN A 49 -3.61 6.20 30.47
CA ASN A 49 -4.85 6.24 31.27
C ASN A 49 -4.67 6.88 32.66
N LEU A 50 -3.50 7.42 32.99
CA LEU A 50 -3.25 8.10 34.27
C LEU A 50 -4.22 9.27 34.42
N ARG A 51 -4.89 9.37 35.57
CA ARG A 51 -5.73 10.51 35.93
C ARG A 51 -4.85 11.61 36.55
N LEU A 52 -4.98 12.80 36.01
CA LEU A 52 -4.15 13.95 36.42
C LEU A 52 -4.75 14.63 37.64
N THR A 53 -3.87 15.20 38.47
CA THR A 53 -4.25 16.03 39.62
C THR A 53 -3.74 17.46 39.38
N PRO A 54 -4.42 18.50 39.91
CA PRO A 54 -3.96 19.89 39.79
C PRO A 54 -2.52 20.07 40.23
N ASP A 55 -1.84 21.11 39.69
CA ASP A 55 -0.46 21.48 39.95
C ASP A 55 0.58 20.39 39.58
N THR A 56 0.15 19.29 38.94
CA THR A 56 1.08 18.26 38.49
C THR A 56 1.85 18.75 37.25
N ILE A 57 3.18 18.62 37.30
CA ILE A 57 4.05 18.94 36.19
C ILE A 57 4.18 17.72 35.26
N ILE A 58 3.87 17.92 33.98
CA ILE A 58 4.05 16.95 32.91
C ILE A 58 5.17 17.44 32.01
N ARG A 59 6.19 16.61 31.83
CA ARG A 59 7.29 16.87 30.88
C ARG A 59 7.22 15.92 29.73
N VAL A 60 7.31 16.47 28.49
CA VAL A 60 7.32 15.73 27.26
C VAL A 60 8.65 15.98 26.56
N GLU A 61 9.41 14.93 26.38
CA GLU A 61 10.59 14.91 25.54
C GLU A 61 10.18 14.41 24.16
N ILE A 62 10.23 15.30 23.17
CA ILE A 62 9.99 14.90 21.78
C ILE A 62 11.33 14.35 21.27
N PRO A 63 11.43 13.01 21.01
CA PRO A 63 12.64 12.46 20.42
C PRO A 63 12.83 13.10 19.03
N GLU A 64 14.07 13.38 18.68
CA GLU A 64 14.36 13.72 17.29
C GLU A 64 13.82 12.62 16.39
N PRO A 65 13.18 12.95 15.26
CA PRO A 65 12.77 11.95 14.32
C PRO A 65 13.99 11.09 13.98
N GLU A 66 13.95 9.79 14.25
CA GLU A 66 14.94 8.89 13.68
C GLU A 66 14.83 9.08 12.17
N SER A 67 15.84 9.71 11.57
CA SER A 67 15.95 9.77 10.12
C SER A 67 16.11 8.33 9.68
N ILE A 68 15.04 7.78 9.09
CA ILE A 68 15.10 6.47 8.43
C ILE A 68 15.94 6.73 7.17
N GLU A 69 17.26 6.62 7.33
CA GLU A 69 18.18 6.66 6.21
C GLU A 69 17.92 5.42 5.35
N VAL A 70 17.28 5.62 4.21
CA VAL A 70 17.05 4.55 3.24
C VAL A 70 18.34 4.35 2.47
N LYS A 71 19.02 3.23 2.73
CA LYS A 71 20.32 2.94 2.12
C LYS A 71 20.16 2.36 0.72
N PRO A 72 21.00 2.81 -0.25
CA PRO A 72 21.11 2.16 -1.55
C PRO A 72 21.53 0.69 -1.38
N GLU A 73 20.90 -0.22 -2.13
CA GLU A 73 21.24 -1.64 -2.13
C GLU A 73 21.35 -2.16 -3.56
N ASP A 74 22.40 -2.94 -3.86
CA ASP A 74 22.62 -3.56 -5.17
C ASP A 74 21.66 -4.76 -5.36
N ILE A 75 20.40 -4.43 -5.65
CA ILE A 75 19.36 -5.40 -5.93
C ILE A 75 19.04 -5.30 -7.42
N PRO A 76 19.17 -6.40 -8.18
CA PRO A 76 18.86 -6.41 -9.62
C PRO A 76 17.40 -6.00 -9.86
N LEU A 77 17.18 -5.11 -10.85
CA LEU A 77 15.87 -4.69 -11.32
C LEU A 77 15.70 -5.08 -12.78
N ASP A 78 14.52 -5.54 -13.12
CA ASP A 78 14.09 -5.77 -14.51
C ASP A 78 13.49 -4.47 -15.07
N TYR A 79 14.27 -3.80 -15.94
CA TYR A 79 13.88 -2.54 -16.58
C TYR A 79 13.14 -2.82 -17.88
N LEU A 80 11.89 -2.32 -17.95
CA LEU A 80 11.12 -2.31 -19.20
C LEU A 80 11.46 -1.09 -20.05
N TYR A 81 11.85 0.02 -19.41
CA TYR A 81 12.26 1.25 -20.05
C TYR A 81 13.02 2.15 -19.08
N GLU A 82 13.97 2.91 -19.58
CA GLU A 82 14.66 3.97 -18.84
C GLU A 82 15.11 5.07 -19.79
N ASP A 83 14.93 6.33 -19.35
CA ASP A 83 15.52 7.51 -19.96
C ASP A 83 16.00 8.51 -18.89
N HIS A 84 16.16 9.79 -19.26
CA HIS A 84 16.56 10.85 -18.33
C HIS A 84 15.48 11.15 -17.27
N ASP A 85 14.21 10.97 -17.58
CA ASP A 85 13.09 11.48 -16.81
C ASP A 85 12.33 10.40 -16.05
N ILE A 86 12.22 9.21 -16.62
CA ILE A 86 11.42 8.10 -16.04
C ILE A 86 12.14 6.75 -16.10
N VAL A 87 11.75 5.89 -15.20
CA VAL A 87 12.08 4.47 -15.22
C VAL A 87 10.78 3.66 -15.13
N ILE A 88 10.64 2.64 -15.97
CA ILE A 88 9.57 1.64 -15.89
C ILE A 88 10.20 0.30 -15.53
N VAL A 89 9.75 -0.27 -14.42
CA VAL A 89 10.29 -1.54 -13.92
C VAL A 89 9.22 -2.63 -13.91
N ASN A 90 9.64 -3.87 -14.12
CA ASN A 90 8.86 -5.06 -13.83
C ASN A 90 9.17 -5.51 -12.39
N LYS A 91 8.37 -5.04 -11.43
CA LYS A 91 8.59 -5.36 -10.02
C LYS A 91 8.37 -6.85 -9.75
N PRO A 92 9.32 -7.57 -9.16
CA PRO A 92 9.10 -8.96 -8.79
C PRO A 92 8.08 -9.08 -7.64
N ARG A 93 7.45 -10.26 -7.53
CA ARG A 93 6.66 -10.67 -6.36
C ARG A 93 7.57 -10.73 -5.12
N GLY A 94 7.02 -10.48 -3.95
CA GLY A 94 7.76 -10.51 -2.68
C GLY A 94 8.51 -9.21 -2.34
N MET A 95 8.71 -8.32 -3.32
CA MET A 95 9.42 -7.05 -3.10
C MET A 95 8.43 -5.95 -2.62
N VAL A 96 8.73 -5.32 -1.48
CA VAL A 96 8.03 -4.12 -0.99
C VAL A 96 8.50 -2.90 -1.78
N VAL A 97 7.60 -1.97 -2.09
CA VAL A 97 7.94 -0.79 -2.90
C VAL A 97 8.84 0.19 -2.14
N HIS A 98 8.50 0.52 -0.90
CA HIS A 98 9.24 1.49 -0.09
C HIS A 98 9.34 1.03 1.36
N PRO A 99 10.35 1.48 2.10
CA PRO A 99 10.51 1.13 3.51
C PRO A 99 9.26 1.40 4.34
N VAL A 100 8.96 0.49 5.22
CA VAL A 100 7.87 0.57 6.21
C VAL A 100 8.39 0.09 7.55
N VAL A 101 7.71 0.44 8.64
CA VAL A 101 8.06 -0.03 9.98
C VAL A 101 8.20 -1.56 9.99
N GLY A 102 9.41 -2.03 10.36
CA GLY A 102 9.75 -3.47 10.38
C GLY A 102 10.29 -4.03 9.05
N ASN A 103 10.40 -3.23 7.98
CA ASN A 103 11.01 -3.62 6.71
C ASN A 103 11.70 -2.41 6.04
N TYR A 104 12.96 -2.16 6.40
CA TYR A 104 13.73 -0.98 5.98
C TYR A 104 14.72 -1.27 4.84
N SER A 105 14.89 -2.52 4.45
CA SER A 105 15.84 -2.99 3.43
C SER A 105 15.15 -3.92 2.43
N GLY A 106 15.82 -4.20 1.32
CA GLY A 106 15.29 -5.09 0.28
C GLY A 106 14.08 -4.54 -0.48
N THR A 107 13.87 -3.22 -0.46
CA THR A 107 12.73 -2.61 -1.14
C THR A 107 13.09 -2.11 -2.53
N LEU A 108 12.08 -1.87 -3.37
CA LEU A 108 12.30 -1.26 -4.69
C LEU A 108 13.02 0.10 -4.57
N VAL A 109 12.72 0.89 -3.54
CA VAL A 109 13.40 2.18 -3.31
C VAL A 109 14.88 1.98 -3.00
N ASN A 110 15.26 0.97 -2.18
CA ASN A 110 16.67 0.67 -1.93
C ASN A 110 17.43 0.34 -3.22
N ALA A 111 16.82 -0.47 -4.10
CA ALA A 111 17.37 -0.82 -5.41
C ALA A 111 17.48 0.41 -6.33
N LEU A 112 16.41 1.22 -6.42
CA LEU A 112 16.39 2.42 -7.24
C LEU A 112 17.44 3.45 -6.81
N LEU A 113 17.64 3.65 -5.52
CA LEU A 113 18.70 4.54 -4.98
C LEU A 113 20.11 4.08 -5.36
N PHE A 114 20.32 2.78 -5.53
CA PHE A 114 21.60 2.26 -5.98
C PHE A 114 21.83 2.49 -7.47
N HIS A 115 20.81 2.21 -8.28
CA HIS A 115 20.90 2.24 -9.74
C HIS A 115 20.63 3.63 -10.35
N CYS A 116 19.77 4.45 -9.74
CA CYS A 116 19.39 5.78 -10.21
C CYS A 116 19.93 6.86 -9.26
N LYS A 117 20.84 7.70 -9.73
CA LYS A 117 21.47 8.75 -8.89
C LYS A 117 20.64 10.03 -8.79
N ASP A 118 19.61 10.17 -9.62
CA ASP A 118 18.86 11.38 -9.91
C ASP A 118 17.36 11.27 -9.62
N LEU A 119 16.97 10.39 -8.66
CA LEU A 119 15.56 10.22 -8.30
C LEU A 119 14.92 11.48 -7.72
N SER A 120 13.67 11.75 -8.10
CA SER A 120 12.90 12.87 -7.56
C SER A 120 12.75 12.80 -6.05
N GLY A 121 13.07 13.91 -5.38
CA GLY A 121 12.97 14.07 -3.93
C GLY A 121 11.61 14.53 -3.41
N ILE A 122 10.60 14.76 -4.26
CA ILE A 122 9.30 15.37 -3.88
C ILE A 122 8.61 14.64 -2.71
N ASN A 123 8.68 13.29 -2.67
CA ASN A 123 8.09 12.50 -1.59
C ASN A 123 9.07 12.23 -0.42
N GLY A 124 10.16 13.00 -0.35
CA GLY A 124 11.19 12.90 0.68
C GLY A 124 12.06 11.64 0.54
N GLU A 125 12.96 11.45 1.50
CA GLU A 125 13.98 10.40 1.49
C GLU A 125 13.42 8.97 1.50
N ILE A 126 12.19 8.78 2.00
CA ILE A 126 11.59 7.45 2.15
C ILE A 126 10.95 6.94 0.85
N ARG A 127 10.58 7.83 -0.08
CA ARG A 127 9.83 7.48 -1.30
C ARG A 127 10.29 8.25 -2.55
N PRO A 128 11.60 8.38 -2.79
CA PRO A 128 12.09 9.15 -3.92
C PRO A 128 11.54 8.54 -5.23
N GLY A 129 11.03 9.39 -6.13
CA GLY A 129 10.52 9.00 -7.43
C GLY A 129 9.21 8.19 -7.46
N ILE A 130 8.66 7.78 -6.33
CA ILE A 130 7.49 6.90 -6.25
C ILE A 130 6.19 7.69 -6.40
N VAL A 131 5.48 7.51 -7.53
CA VAL A 131 4.19 8.14 -7.84
C VAL A 131 2.98 7.24 -7.60
N HIS A 132 3.17 5.92 -7.61
CA HIS A 132 2.17 4.92 -7.23
C HIS A 132 2.83 3.69 -6.61
N ARG A 133 2.03 2.71 -6.20
CA ARG A 133 2.58 1.51 -5.55
C ARG A 133 1.86 0.24 -5.97
N LEU A 134 2.59 -0.87 -5.89
CA LEU A 134 2.06 -2.23 -5.88
C LEU A 134 2.19 -2.83 -4.48
N ASP A 135 1.35 -3.80 -4.17
CA ASP A 135 1.49 -4.58 -2.93
C ASP A 135 2.75 -5.47 -2.99
N LYS A 136 3.26 -5.91 -1.85
CA LYS A 136 4.46 -6.76 -1.75
C LYS A 136 4.41 -7.93 -2.74
N ASP A 137 3.31 -8.70 -2.70
CA ASP A 137 3.15 -9.92 -3.48
C ASP A 137 2.40 -9.69 -4.81
N THR A 138 2.32 -8.46 -5.28
CA THR A 138 1.85 -8.11 -6.62
C THR A 138 3.07 -7.82 -7.50
N SER A 139 3.22 -8.54 -8.60
CA SER A 139 4.27 -8.35 -9.60
C SER A 139 3.84 -7.41 -10.72
N GLY A 140 4.79 -6.98 -11.57
CA GLY A 140 4.52 -6.33 -12.84
C GLY A 140 4.86 -4.86 -12.92
N VAL A 141 4.30 -4.19 -13.94
CA VAL A 141 4.72 -2.84 -14.36
C VAL A 141 4.52 -1.80 -13.28
N MET A 142 5.59 -1.04 -13.02
CA MET A 142 5.57 0.11 -12.13
C MET A 142 6.41 1.25 -12.71
N MET A 143 5.87 2.49 -12.68
CA MET A 143 6.56 3.69 -13.15
C MET A 143 7.20 4.47 -11.99
N VAL A 144 8.35 5.06 -12.24
CA VAL A 144 9.16 5.82 -11.28
C VAL A 144 9.67 7.09 -11.96
N ALA A 145 9.66 8.21 -11.26
CA ALA A 145 10.17 9.49 -11.73
C ALA A 145 11.64 9.67 -11.32
N LYS A 146 12.51 10.05 -12.27
CA LYS A 146 13.92 10.32 -12.01
C LYS A 146 14.17 11.78 -11.60
N ASN A 147 13.27 12.70 -11.92
CA ASN A 147 13.37 14.09 -11.50
C ASN A 147 12.00 14.68 -11.10
N ASP A 148 12.02 15.88 -10.52
CA ASP A 148 10.82 16.51 -9.95
C ASP A 148 9.79 16.89 -11.03
N ALA A 149 10.22 17.31 -12.20
CA ALA A 149 9.30 17.65 -13.32
C ALA A 149 8.54 16.39 -13.79
N ALA A 150 9.24 15.27 -13.96
CA ALA A 150 8.64 13.99 -14.29
C ALA A 150 7.71 13.51 -13.16
N HIS A 151 8.09 13.71 -11.89
CA HIS A 151 7.27 13.34 -10.74
C HIS A 151 5.92 14.07 -10.76
N ILE A 152 5.93 15.38 -10.94
CA ILE A 152 4.71 16.21 -11.02
C ILE A 152 3.82 15.73 -12.17
N GLY A 153 4.40 15.51 -13.36
CA GLY A 153 3.65 15.08 -14.54
C GLY A 153 3.04 13.69 -14.38
N LEU A 154 3.79 12.72 -13.87
CA LEU A 154 3.28 11.37 -13.60
C LEU A 154 2.25 11.35 -12.48
N ALA A 155 2.47 12.10 -11.39
CA ALA A 155 1.53 12.19 -10.27
C ALA A 155 0.18 12.77 -10.72
N GLU A 156 0.20 13.79 -11.60
CA GLU A 156 -1.04 14.35 -12.17
C GLU A 156 -1.75 13.33 -13.06
N GLN A 157 -1.05 12.53 -13.86
CA GLN A 157 -1.65 11.47 -14.66
C GLN A 157 -2.26 10.35 -13.80
N VAL A 158 -1.64 10.02 -12.67
CA VAL A 158 -2.24 9.07 -11.68
C VAL A 158 -3.49 9.66 -11.06
N LYS A 159 -3.48 10.94 -10.71
CA LYS A 159 -4.57 11.65 -10.05
C LYS A 159 -5.76 11.85 -10.99
N THR A 160 -5.53 12.18 -12.24
CA THR A 160 -6.55 12.38 -13.29
C THR A 160 -6.99 11.08 -13.97
N HIS A 161 -6.37 9.95 -13.57
CA HIS A 161 -6.64 8.62 -14.13
C HIS A 161 -6.33 8.50 -15.63
N SER A 162 -5.50 9.38 -16.18
CA SER A 162 -5.03 9.30 -17.55
C SER A 162 -3.92 8.24 -17.74
N ALA A 163 -3.14 7.94 -16.70
CA ALA A 163 -2.28 6.75 -16.67
C ALA A 163 -3.14 5.50 -16.44
N ARG A 164 -3.34 4.70 -17.50
CA ARG A 164 -4.14 3.48 -17.44
C ARG A 164 -3.30 2.30 -17.00
N ARG A 165 -3.76 1.59 -15.98
CA ARG A 165 -3.08 0.42 -15.40
C ARG A 165 -3.98 -0.78 -15.51
N THR A 166 -3.53 -1.77 -16.25
CA THR A 166 -4.26 -3.03 -16.46
C THR A 166 -3.63 -4.12 -15.60
N TYR A 167 -4.46 -4.84 -14.88
CA TYR A 167 -4.05 -5.94 -14.02
C TYR A 167 -4.69 -7.23 -14.45
N TRP A 168 -3.99 -8.35 -14.28
CA TRP A 168 -4.56 -9.68 -14.32
C TRP A 168 -4.69 -10.22 -12.91
N ALA A 169 -5.86 -10.76 -12.60
CA ALA A 169 -6.15 -11.40 -11.32
C ALA A 169 -6.80 -12.76 -11.54
N LEU A 170 -6.27 -13.79 -10.90
CA LEU A 170 -6.95 -15.07 -10.79
C LEU A 170 -7.82 -15.03 -9.52
N VAL A 171 -9.13 -15.13 -9.67
CA VAL A 171 -10.09 -15.02 -8.57
C VAL A 171 -10.80 -16.33 -8.32
N GLN A 172 -11.27 -16.56 -7.08
CA GLN A 172 -11.99 -17.76 -6.68
C GLN A 172 -13.42 -17.73 -7.20
N GLY A 173 -13.92 -18.89 -7.59
CA GLY A 173 -15.28 -19.07 -8.10
C GLY A 173 -15.42 -18.73 -9.58
N ASN A 174 -16.61 -18.98 -10.09
CA ASN A 174 -16.97 -18.74 -11.49
C ASN A 174 -17.78 -17.45 -11.60
N ILE A 175 -17.21 -16.41 -12.16
CA ILE A 175 -17.92 -15.16 -12.47
C ILE A 175 -18.73 -15.39 -13.73
N VAL A 176 -20.05 -15.20 -13.66
CA VAL A 176 -20.97 -15.45 -14.77
C VAL A 176 -20.92 -14.31 -15.79
N GLU A 177 -20.85 -13.09 -15.34
CA GLU A 177 -20.81 -11.88 -16.15
C GLU A 177 -19.51 -11.79 -16.95
N GLU A 178 -19.57 -11.42 -18.22
CA GLU A 178 -18.39 -11.24 -19.09
C GLU A 178 -17.57 -10.01 -18.69
N LYS A 179 -18.22 -9.00 -18.13
CA LYS A 179 -17.61 -7.74 -17.66
C LYS A 179 -18.47 -7.12 -16.57
N GLY A 180 -17.84 -6.32 -15.74
CA GLY A 180 -18.57 -5.59 -14.70
C GLY A 180 -17.78 -4.41 -14.13
N THR A 181 -18.44 -3.67 -13.25
CA THR A 181 -17.85 -2.55 -12.50
C THR A 181 -18.17 -2.71 -11.03
N ILE A 182 -17.12 -2.72 -10.21
CA ILE A 182 -17.24 -2.73 -8.76
C ILE A 182 -17.04 -1.29 -8.29
N LYS A 183 -18.10 -0.66 -7.82
CA LYS A 183 -18.08 0.70 -7.26
C LYS A 183 -18.43 0.63 -5.78
N ALA A 184 -17.40 0.61 -4.94
CA ALA A 184 -17.55 0.46 -3.50
C ALA A 184 -16.41 1.20 -2.77
N PRO A 185 -16.72 2.09 -1.81
CA PRO A 185 -15.72 2.90 -1.14
C PRO A 185 -14.83 2.04 -0.22
N ILE A 186 -13.53 2.36 -0.18
CA ILE A 186 -12.54 1.60 0.59
C ILE A 186 -11.98 2.46 1.71
N GLY A 187 -11.99 1.92 2.91
CA GLY A 187 -11.37 2.47 4.11
C GLY A 187 -10.61 1.42 4.91
N ARG A 188 -10.08 1.80 6.09
CA ARG A 188 -9.45 0.86 7.02
C ARG A 188 -10.49 -0.10 7.58
N HIS A 189 -10.11 -1.38 7.66
CA HIS A 189 -10.98 -2.38 8.30
C HIS A 189 -11.19 -2.03 9.79
N PRO A 190 -12.43 -2.03 10.31
CA PRO A 190 -12.74 -1.49 11.64
C PRO A 190 -12.08 -2.26 12.80
N LYS A 191 -11.76 -3.52 12.60
CA LYS A 191 -11.19 -4.39 13.65
C LYS A 191 -9.75 -4.84 13.38
N ASP A 192 -9.31 -4.85 12.13
CA ASP A 192 -7.99 -5.34 11.71
C ASP A 192 -7.22 -4.25 10.96
N ARG A 193 -6.23 -3.65 11.64
CA ARG A 193 -5.44 -2.53 11.09
C ARG A 193 -4.57 -2.92 9.88
N MET A 194 -4.32 -4.20 9.67
CA MET A 194 -3.54 -4.68 8.51
C MET A 194 -4.39 -4.76 7.24
N LYS A 195 -5.72 -4.73 7.37
CA LYS A 195 -6.67 -4.87 6.26
C LYS A 195 -7.32 -3.55 5.86
N MET A 196 -7.74 -3.52 4.63
CA MET A 196 -8.72 -2.57 4.10
C MET A 196 -10.06 -3.27 3.98
N ALA A 197 -11.15 -2.51 3.87
CA ALA A 197 -12.49 -3.06 3.70
C ALA A 197 -13.37 -2.09 2.91
N VAL A 198 -14.45 -2.61 2.32
CA VAL A 198 -15.55 -1.76 1.88
C VAL A 198 -16.26 -1.26 3.12
N VAL A 199 -16.19 0.04 3.35
CA VAL A 199 -16.83 0.75 4.46
C VAL A 199 -17.33 2.10 3.96
N PHE A 200 -18.42 2.62 4.53
CA PHE A 200 -19.05 3.85 4.06
C PHE A 200 -18.66 5.07 4.88
N GLU A 201 -18.05 4.86 6.04
CA GLU A 201 -17.54 5.92 6.91
C GLU A 201 -15.99 5.93 6.86
N ASN A 202 -15.40 7.13 6.86
CA ASN A 202 -13.93 7.30 6.81
C ASN A 202 -13.25 6.52 5.67
N SER A 203 -13.88 6.52 4.50
CA SER A 203 -13.47 5.81 3.29
C SER A 203 -13.24 6.78 2.13
N LYS A 204 -12.72 6.24 1.04
CA LYS A 204 -12.51 6.97 -0.22
C LYS A 204 -13.18 6.19 -1.35
N ASP A 205 -13.78 6.91 -2.29
CA ASP A 205 -14.35 6.30 -3.49
C ASP A 205 -13.33 5.42 -4.20
N ALA A 206 -13.80 4.25 -4.63
CA ALA A 206 -13.01 3.29 -5.37
C ALA A 206 -13.86 2.63 -6.46
N VAL A 207 -13.28 2.54 -7.67
CA VAL A 207 -13.92 1.96 -8.86
C VAL A 207 -12.95 1.04 -9.57
N THR A 208 -13.37 -0.21 -9.77
CA THR A 208 -12.64 -1.23 -10.51
C THR A 208 -13.54 -1.78 -11.62
N HIS A 209 -13.12 -1.66 -12.87
CA HIS A 209 -13.74 -2.36 -13.99
C HIS A 209 -13.06 -3.71 -14.18
N PHE A 210 -13.82 -4.71 -14.55
CA PHE A 210 -13.26 -6.01 -14.91
C PHE A 210 -13.87 -6.59 -16.18
N LYS A 211 -13.09 -7.42 -16.85
CA LYS A 211 -13.47 -8.25 -17.97
C LYS A 211 -12.98 -9.67 -17.72
N VAL A 212 -13.84 -10.66 -17.90
CA VAL A 212 -13.45 -12.07 -17.81
C VAL A 212 -12.61 -12.41 -19.04
N LEU A 213 -11.43 -12.99 -18.80
CA LEU A 213 -10.55 -13.50 -19.84
C LEU A 213 -10.76 -15.01 -20.05
N GLU A 214 -10.82 -15.77 -18.95
CA GLU A 214 -10.98 -17.23 -19.00
C GLU A 214 -11.64 -17.76 -17.72
N ARG A 215 -12.43 -18.84 -17.84
CA ARG A 215 -13.09 -19.54 -16.73
C ARG A 215 -12.57 -20.95 -16.60
N TYR A 216 -12.15 -21.32 -15.39
CA TYR A 216 -11.60 -22.64 -15.05
C TYR A 216 -12.54 -23.50 -14.21
N GLY A 217 -13.84 -23.13 -14.13
CA GLY A 217 -14.85 -23.81 -13.34
C GLY A 217 -14.88 -23.36 -11.87
N HIS A 218 -13.77 -23.44 -11.16
CA HIS A 218 -13.63 -22.99 -9.76
C HIS A 218 -12.84 -21.70 -9.60
N GLN A 219 -12.24 -21.20 -10.63
CA GLN A 219 -11.52 -19.94 -10.70
C GLN A 219 -11.85 -19.21 -12.00
N THR A 220 -11.67 -17.90 -11.97
CA THR A 220 -11.84 -17.03 -13.14
C THR A 220 -10.63 -16.13 -13.28
N LEU A 221 -10.03 -16.09 -14.46
CA LEU A 221 -9.02 -15.08 -14.81
C LEU A 221 -9.76 -13.83 -15.28
N VAL A 222 -9.45 -12.70 -14.65
CA VAL A 222 -10.02 -11.41 -15.00
C VAL A 222 -8.94 -10.38 -15.31
N GLU A 223 -9.22 -9.54 -16.28
CA GLU A 223 -8.53 -8.28 -16.51
C GLU A 223 -9.23 -7.19 -15.72
N CYS A 224 -8.44 -6.37 -14.99
CA CYS A 224 -8.95 -5.30 -14.17
C CYS A 224 -8.36 -3.96 -14.61
N ASN A 225 -9.21 -2.97 -14.80
CA ASN A 225 -8.85 -1.58 -15.10
C ASN A 225 -9.33 -0.68 -13.97
N LEU A 226 -8.43 0.18 -13.46
CA LEU A 226 -8.67 0.98 -12.27
C LEU A 226 -8.95 2.44 -12.62
N GLU A 227 -10.09 3.00 -12.17
CA GLU A 227 -10.27 4.46 -12.12
C GLU A 227 -9.58 5.07 -10.90
N THR A 228 -9.42 4.32 -9.82
CA THR A 228 -8.81 4.75 -8.57
C THR A 228 -7.70 3.78 -8.16
N GLY A 229 -6.78 4.20 -7.28
CA GLY A 229 -5.67 3.34 -6.82
C GLY A 229 -5.61 3.26 -5.29
N ARG A 230 -6.66 2.72 -4.63
CA ARG A 230 -6.65 2.56 -3.17
C ARG A 230 -5.83 1.34 -2.76
N THR A 231 -5.29 1.38 -1.56
CA THR A 231 -4.55 0.24 -0.99
C THR A 231 -5.39 -1.03 -1.05
N HIS A 232 -4.84 -2.12 -1.59
CA HIS A 232 -5.49 -3.42 -1.78
C HIS A 232 -6.79 -3.39 -2.62
N GLN A 233 -7.01 -2.37 -3.47
CA GLN A 233 -8.31 -2.12 -4.09
C GLN A 233 -8.90 -3.34 -4.82
N ILE A 234 -8.18 -3.94 -5.76
CA ILE A 234 -8.65 -5.12 -6.51
C ILE A 234 -8.98 -6.26 -5.54
N ARG A 235 -8.11 -6.52 -4.58
CA ARG A 235 -8.24 -7.59 -3.59
C ARG A 235 -9.48 -7.42 -2.72
N VAL A 236 -9.73 -6.20 -2.22
CA VAL A 236 -10.91 -5.85 -1.41
C VAL A 236 -12.18 -5.91 -2.25
N HIS A 237 -12.16 -5.37 -3.46
CA HIS A 237 -13.33 -5.34 -4.34
C HIS A 237 -13.78 -6.75 -4.72
N PHE A 238 -12.85 -7.62 -5.14
CA PHE A 238 -13.21 -8.99 -5.50
C PHE A 238 -13.64 -9.81 -4.28
N ALA A 239 -13.02 -9.62 -3.11
CA ALA A 239 -13.51 -10.24 -1.88
C ALA A 239 -14.92 -9.77 -1.52
N HIS A 240 -15.22 -8.47 -1.70
CA HIS A 240 -16.54 -7.89 -1.43
C HIS A 240 -17.65 -8.50 -2.28
N ILE A 241 -17.38 -8.80 -3.54
CA ILE A 241 -18.37 -9.45 -4.45
C ILE A 241 -18.36 -11.00 -4.36
N GLY A 242 -17.63 -11.57 -3.39
CA GLY A 242 -17.61 -13.02 -3.17
C GLY A 242 -16.62 -13.82 -4.02
N HIS A 243 -15.72 -13.15 -4.73
CA HIS A 243 -14.70 -13.76 -5.60
C HIS A 243 -13.28 -13.32 -5.21
N PRO A 244 -12.78 -13.60 -3.97
CA PRO A 244 -11.47 -13.13 -3.55
C PRO A 244 -10.35 -13.64 -4.46
N VAL A 245 -9.25 -12.88 -4.55
CA VAL A 245 -8.08 -13.28 -5.33
C VAL A 245 -7.51 -14.59 -4.76
N VAL A 246 -7.11 -15.50 -5.63
CA VAL A 246 -6.51 -16.79 -5.26
C VAL A 246 -5.27 -16.58 -4.42
N ASN A 247 -5.10 -17.38 -3.36
CA ASN A 247 -4.03 -17.32 -2.38
C ASN A 247 -3.83 -15.97 -1.68
N ASP A 248 -4.83 -15.07 -1.70
CA ASP A 248 -4.75 -13.82 -0.96
C ASP A 248 -4.69 -14.07 0.55
N PRO A 249 -3.59 -13.69 1.26
CA PRO A 249 -3.41 -14.01 2.67
C PRO A 249 -4.34 -13.21 3.60
N PHE A 250 -4.93 -12.11 3.12
CA PHE A 250 -5.80 -11.24 3.92
C PHE A 250 -7.28 -11.39 3.61
N TYR A 251 -7.63 -11.63 2.35
CA TYR A 251 -9.00 -11.57 1.85
C TYR A 251 -9.52 -12.90 1.31
N GLY A 252 -8.64 -13.89 1.10
CA GLY A 252 -9.03 -15.23 0.68
C GLY A 252 -9.89 -15.94 1.74
N TYR A 253 -10.85 -16.76 1.32
CA TYR A 253 -11.67 -17.55 2.24
C TYR A 253 -10.86 -18.62 2.97
N ARG A 254 -9.91 -19.24 2.26
CA ARG A 254 -8.96 -20.23 2.78
C ARG A 254 -7.69 -20.19 1.94
N ARG A 255 -6.60 -20.68 2.50
CA ARG A 255 -5.40 -20.94 1.72
C ARG A 255 -5.71 -22.06 0.73
N MET A 256 -5.34 -21.86 -0.53
CA MET A 256 -5.44 -22.83 -1.59
C MET A 256 -4.00 -23.26 -1.95
N ASP A 257 -3.84 -24.54 -2.37
CA ASP A 257 -2.52 -25.08 -2.72
C ASP A 257 -2.11 -24.72 -4.17
N PHE A 258 -2.35 -23.46 -4.55
CA PHE A 258 -1.87 -22.92 -5.82
C PHE A 258 -0.38 -22.62 -5.74
N PRO A 259 0.37 -22.83 -6.84
CA PRO A 259 1.84 -22.67 -6.87
C PRO A 259 2.26 -21.21 -6.95
N ILE A 260 1.80 -20.39 -6.01
CA ILE A 260 2.10 -18.96 -5.91
C ILE A 260 2.13 -18.51 -4.44
N GLU A 261 3.08 -17.66 -4.09
CA GLU A 261 3.11 -17.00 -2.80
C GLU A 261 2.31 -15.69 -2.83
N GLY A 262 1.43 -15.48 -1.84
CA GLY A 262 0.55 -14.33 -1.79
C GLY A 262 -0.54 -14.35 -2.88
N GLN A 263 -1.12 -13.20 -3.13
CA GLN A 263 -2.24 -13.05 -4.07
C GLN A 263 -1.84 -13.26 -5.53
N ALA A 264 -2.63 -14.01 -6.29
CA ALA A 264 -2.48 -14.18 -7.73
C ALA A 264 -2.93 -12.91 -8.47
N LEU A 265 -2.11 -11.87 -8.39
CA LEU A 265 -2.34 -10.53 -8.96
C LEU A 265 -1.07 -10.03 -9.64
N HIS A 266 -1.21 -9.51 -10.86
CA HIS A 266 -0.11 -9.04 -11.70
C HIS A 266 -0.48 -7.72 -12.40
N SER A 267 0.34 -6.70 -12.30
CA SER A 267 0.24 -5.45 -13.05
C SER A 267 0.72 -5.68 -14.48
N LYS A 268 -0.21 -6.00 -15.38
CA LYS A 268 0.08 -6.52 -16.72
C LYS A 268 0.58 -5.45 -17.66
N SER A 269 -0.08 -4.28 -17.70
CA SER A 269 0.34 -3.20 -18.57
C SER A 269 0.07 -1.82 -18.01
N LEU A 270 0.77 -0.83 -18.57
CA LEU A 270 0.67 0.58 -18.26
C LEU A 270 0.65 1.38 -19.57
N ASP A 271 -0.41 2.18 -19.77
CA ASP A 271 -0.43 3.24 -20.78
C ASP A 271 -0.25 4.58 -20.07
N VAL A 272 0.71 5.36 -20.50
CA VAL A 272 1.10 6.62 -19.88
C VAL A 272 1.62 7.59 -20.96
N LYS A 273 1.42 8.89 -20.77
CA LYS A 273 2.12 9.90 -21.57
C LYS A 273 3.45 10.22 -20.89
N HIS A 274 4.52 10.26 -21.68
CA HIS A 274 5.81 10.71 -21.17
C HIS A 274 5.65 12.11 -20.54
N PRO A 275 6.03 12.30 -19.27
CA PRO A 275 5.67 13.52 -18.52
C PRO A 275 6.29 14.80 -19.07
N ILE A 276 7.37 14.71 -19.84
CA ILE A 276 8.09 15.85 -20.42
C ILE A 276 7.78 16.01 -21.92
N THR A 277 7.89 14.94 -22.70
CA THR A 277 7.72 15.00 -24.17
C THR A 277 6.26 14.93 -24.60
N GLY A 278 5.37 14.38 -23.77
CA GLY A 278 3.96 14.15 -24.10
C GLY A 278 3.70 12.95 -25.00
N GLU A 279 4.73 12.18 -25.37
CA GLU A 279 4.61 10.97 -26.18
C GLU A 279 3.75 9.91 -25.48
N GLU A 280 2.84 9.27 -26.19
CA GLU A 280 2.06 8.17 -25.69
C GLU A 280 2.90 6.89 -25.68
N MET A 281 3.00 6.26 -24.52
CA MET A 281 3.82 5.07 -24.28
C MET A 281 2.98 3.94 -23.72
N HIS A 282 3.27 2.72 -24.18
CA HIS A 282 2.68 1.49 -23.70
C HIS A 282 3.77 0.54 -23.22
N PHE A 283 3.62 0.02 -22.01
CA PHE A 283 4.53 -0.95 -21.40
C PHE A 283 3.76 -2.18 -20.95
N GLU A 284 4.34 -3.34 -21.19
CA GLU A 284 3.77 -4.61 -20.80
C GLU A 284 4.82 -5.46 -20.06
N ALA A 285 4.46 -5.99 -18.87
CA ALA A 285 5.29 -6.95 -18.17
C ALA A 285 4.96 -8.38 -18.64
N PRO A 286 5.98 -9.23 -18.85
CA PRO A 286 5.75 -10.65 -19.08
C PRO A 286 5.01 -11.26 -17.88
N VAL A 287 4.13 -12.21 -18.15
CA VAL A 287 3.45 -12.96 -17.08
C VAL A 287 4.51 -13.79 -16.35
N PRO A 288 4.63 -13.67 -15.03
CA PRO A 288 5.67 -14.40 -14.30
C PRO A 288 5.34 -15.90 -14.20
N ALA A 289 6.37 -16.73 -14.16
CA ALA A 289 6.24 -18.19 -14.21
C ALA A 289 5.34 -18.77 -13.10
N ASP A 290 5.36 -18.17 -11.90
CA ASP A 290 4.48 -18.57 -10.79
C ASP A 290 2.99 -18.28 -11.09
N PHE A 291 2.70 -17.18 -11.78
CA PHE A 291 1.34 -16.85 -12.22
C PHE A 291 0.89 -17.78 -13.37
N GLU A 292 1.76 -18.06 -14.34
CA GLU A 292 1.48 -19.04 -15.40
C GLU A 292 1.21 -20.42 -14.81
N ALA A 293 2.02 -20.87 -13.86
CA ALA A 293 1.80 -22.12 -13.13
C ALA A 293 0.45 -22.14 -12.41
N CYS A 294 -0.02 -21.00 -11.87
CA CYS A 294 -1.36 -20.88 -11.31
C CYS A 294 -2.45 -21.10 -12.36
N LEU A 295 -2.30 -20.52 -13.55
CA LEU A 295 -3.28 -20.68 -14.63
C LEU A 295 -3.35 -22.15 -15.09
N GLU A 296 -2.19 -22.80 -15.25
CA GLU A 296 -2.14 -24.22 -15.61
C GLU A 296 -2.77 -25.10 -14.50
N PHE A 297 -2.46 -24.81 -13.24
CA PHE A 297 -3.06 -25.53 -12.12
C PHE A 297 -4.58 -25.36 -12.07
N ALA A 298 -5.10 -24.15 -12.36
CA ALA A 298 -6.53 -23.86 -12.39
C ALA A 298 -7.30 -24.72 -13.41
N LYS A 299 -6.69 -25.07 -14.55
CA LYS A 299 -7.29 -25.94 -15.59
C LYS A 299 -7.61 -27.34 -15.07
N THR A 300 -6.82 -27.84 -14.13
CA THR A 300 -6.94 -29.19 -13.58
C THR A 300 -7.50 -29.23 -12.16
N TYR A 301 -7.64 -28.08 -11.53
CA TYR A 301 -8.11 -27.97 -10.16
C TYR A 301 -9.49 -28.57 -9.99
N ARG A 302 -9.63 -29.43 -8.98
CA ARG A 302 -10.91 -29.99 -8.54
C ARG A 302 -11.07 -29.70 -7.08
N GLU A 303 -12.14 -29.04 -6.71
CA GLU A 303 -12.43 -28.80 -5.31
C GLU A 303 -12.72 -30.15 -4.62
N ASP A 304 -11.91 -30.48 -3.59
CA ASP A 304 -12.17 -31.65 -2.77
C ASP A 304 -13.44 -31.40 -1.94
N LYS A 305 -14.52 -32.09 -2.30
CA LYS A 305 -15.83 -31.98 -1.63
C LYS A 305 -15.83 -32.57 -0.21
N ARG A 306 -14.68 -32.96 0.34
CA ARG A 306 -14.54 -33.67 1.62
C ARG A 306 -13.95 -32.82 2.74
N LYS A 307 -14.37 -31.55 2.89
CA LYS A 307 -14.11 -30.83 4.16
C LYS A 307 -15.24 -29.90 4.50
#